data_bd501b2d4fe3a52ef96c25e986e0f899
#
_entry.id   bd501b2d4fe3a52ef96c25e986e0f899
#
_cell.length_a   1.000
_cell.length_b   1.000
_cell.length_c   1.000
_cell.angle_alpha   90.00
_cell.angle_beta   90.00
_cell.angle_gamma   90.00
#
_symmetry.space_group_name_H-M   'P 1'
#
loop_
_entity.id
_entity.type
_entity.pdbx_description
1 polymer ?
#
loop_
_entity_poly.entity_id
_entity_poly.type
_entity_poly.pdbx_seq_one_letter_code
_entity_poly.pdbx_strand_id
1 'polypeptide(L)'
;MNQYRNGKLSENARTLRKNMTKEERHLWYDFLKELPVMVHRQKVIGRYIVDFYIAKANLIIELDGSQHYDIQGIQSDLERDAYLRSQGLNILRYANSDIHRNFDGVCQDIWNHLMQERIAQSLLLEEKVPRRGGCGVQQVDTSSPKADVER
;
A
#
# COMPACT_ATOMS: atom_id res chain seq x y z
N MET A 1 -10.62 4.89 27.37
CA MET A 1 -9.83 5.41 26.24
C MET A 1 -8.62 6.13 26.76
N ASN A 2 -7.46 5.59 26.47
CA ASN A 2 -6.20 6.10 27.05
C ASN A 2 -5.63 7.23 26.22
N GLN A 3 -6.12 8.45 26.35
CA GLN A 3 -5.60 9.65 25.69
C GLN A 3 -4.11 9.91 26.00
N TYR A 4 -3.67 9.50 27.18
CA TYR A 4 -2.26 9.64 27.59
C TYR A 4 -1.28 8.79 26.77
N ARG A 5 -1.67 7.59 26.33
CA ARG A 5 -0.83 6.74 25.48
C ARG A 5 -0.68 7.30 24.07
N ASN A 6 -1.73 7.88 23.52
CA ASN A 6 -1.69 8.45 22.18
C ASN A 6 -0.81 9.69 22.08
N GLY A 7 -0.80 10.53 23.13
CA GLY A 7 0.06 11.72 23.17
C GLY A 7 1.55 11.38 23.15
N LYS A 8 1.97 10.40 23.96
CA LYS A 8 3.38 9.94 23.99
C LYS A 8 3.82 9.30 22.69
N LEU A 9 2.96 8.49 22.06
CA LEU A 9 3.25 7.89 20.75
C LEU A 9 3.38 8.96 19.66
N SER A 10 2.51 9.98 19.67
CA SER A 10 2.60 11.09 18.72
C SER A 10 3.87 11.90 18.88
N GLU A 11 4.29 12.12 20.12
CA GLU A 11 5.55 12.82 20.43
C GLU A 11 6.77 11.99 19.98
N ASN A 12 6.77 10.69 20.27
CA ASN A 12 7.82 9.79 19.80
C ASN A 12 7.89 9.75 18.27
N ALA A 13 6.75 9.66 17.60
CA ALA A 13 6.70 9.68 16.12
C ALA A 13 7.25 10.99 15.56
N ARG A 14 6.96 12.13 16.20
CA ARG A 14 7.53 13.44 15.83
C ARG A 14 9.03 13.48 15.99
N THR A 15 9.55 12.93 17.08
CA THR A 15 10.97 12.83 17.34
C THR A 15 11.68 11.93 16.33
N LEU A 16 11.11 10.79 16.02
CA LEU A 16 11.64 9.86 15.01
C LEU A 16 11.66 10.49 13.61
N ARG A 17 10.64 11.26 13.23
CA ARG A 17 10.64 11.99 11.95
C ARG A 17 11.78 12.99 11.82
N LYS A 18 12.20 13.60 12.93
CA LYS A 18 13.34 14.52 12.95
C LYS A 18 14.68 13.77 12.90
N ASN A 19 14.72 12.54 13.41
CA ASN A 19 15.91 11.73 13.58
C ASN A 19 15.85 10.47 12.70
N MET A 20 15.49 10.61 11.44
CA MET A 20 15.48 9.51 10.48
C MET A 20 16.88 8.91 10.35
N THR A 21 16.95 7.59 10.22
CA THR A 21 18.20 6.91 9.88
C THR A 21 18.68 7.30 8.50
N LYS A 22 19.93 7.00 8.20
CA LYS A 22 20.52 7.26 6.88
C LYS A 22 19.76 6.52 5.77
N GLU A 23 19.39 5.28 6.03
CA GLU A 23 18.64 4.42 5.12
C GLU A 23 17.20 4.93 4.89
N GLU A 24 16.52 5.32 5.96
CA GLU A 24 15.18 5.92 5.88
C GLU A 24 15.22 7.22 5.06
N ARG A 25 16.24 8.05 5.27
CA ARG A 25 16.45 9.28 4.51
C ARG A 25 16.66 9.00 3.03
N HIS A 26 17.49 8.02 2.70
CA HIS A 26 17.76 7.62 1.32
C HIS A 26 16.46 7.20 0.63
N LEU A 27 15.71 6.28 1.23
CA LEU A 27 14.44 5.78 0.67
C LEU A 27 13.40 6.90 0.54
N TRP A 28 13.33 7.78 1.52
CA TRP A 28 12.38 8.88 1.52
C TRP A 28 12.67 9.91 0.42
N TYR A 29 13.86 10.49 0.42
CA TYR A 29 14.19 11.61 -0.47
C TYR A 29 14.38 11.18 -1.93
N ASP A 30 14.94 10.00 -2.16
CA ASP A 30 15.28 9.54 -3.49
C ASP A 30 14.16 8.72 -4.15
N PHE A 31 13.13 8.35 -3.41
CA PHE A 31 12.05 7.55 -3.97
C PHE A 31 10.66 7.88 -3.42
N LEU A 32 10.40 7.64 -2.14
CA LEU A 32 9.02 7.68 -1.60
C LEU A 32 8.36 9.04 -1.72
N LYS A 33 9.11 10.10 -1.54
CA LYS A 33 8.64 11.49 -1.64
C LYS A 33 8.10 11.84 -3.02
N GLU A 34 8.66 11.24 -4.06
CA GLU A 34 8.31 11.49 -5.47
C GLU A 34 7.15 10.61 -5.97
N LEU A 35 6.64 9.69 -5.15
CA LEU A 35 5.52 8.83 -5.54
C LEU A 35 4.23 9.65 -5.74
N PRO A 36 3.38 9.26 -6.71
CA PRO A 36 2.09 9.93 -6.97
C PRO A 36 1.01 9.56 -5.95
N VAL A 37 1.39 9.20 -4.74
CA VAL A 37 0.53 8.87 -3.61
C VAL A 37 1.10 9.49 -2.34
N MET A 38 0.23 9.76 -1.38
CA MET A 38 0.67 10.28 -0.09
C MET A 38 1.33 9.18 0.74
N VAL A 39 2.55 9.43 1.17
CA VAL A 39 3.32 8.57 2.07
C VAL A 39 3.49 9.28 3.40
N HIS A 40 3.10 8.62 4.47
CA HIS A 40 3.29 9.11 5.84
C HIS A 40 4.55 8.50 6.43
N ARG A 41 5.38 9.32 7.02
CA ARG A 41 6.58 8.89 7.76
C ARG A 41 6.24 8.72 9.24
N GLN A 42 6.77 7.68 9.85
CA GLN A 42 6.62 7.42 11.29
C GLN A 42 5.15 7.57 11.73
N LYS A 43 4.30 6.77 11.12
CA LYS A 43 2.85 6.79 11.37
C LYS A 43 2.50 5.95 12.59
N VAL A 44 1.71 6.51 13.48
CA VAL A 44 1.13 5.76 14.60
C VAL A 44 -0.08 4.98 14.11
N ILE A 45 -0.05 3.67 14.24
CA ILE A 45 -1.16 2.77 13.96
C ILE A 45 -1.42 1.93 15.20
N GLY A 46 -2.56 2.16 15.86
CA GLY A 46 -2.84 1.57 17.16
C GLY A 46 -1.81 2.02 18.19
N ARG A 47 -1.03 1.07 18.72
CA ARG A 47 0.06 1.31 19.68
C ARG A 47 1.45 1.22 19.05
N TYR A 48 1.53 1.09 17.74
CA TYR A 48 2.79 0.91 17.02
C TYR A 48 3.12 2.12 16.16
N ILE A 49 4.40 2.36 15.96
CA ILE A 49 4.90 3.36 15.01
C ILE A 49 5.53 2.59 13.85
N VAL A 50 5.09 2.88 12.64
CA VAL A 50 5.62 2.28 11.40
C VAL A 50 6.45 3.31 10.64
N ASP A 51 7.52 2.87 9.97
CA ASP A 51 8.46 3.77 9.30
C ASP A 51 7.80 4.58 8.18
N PHE A 52 7.12 3.89 7.26
CA PHE A 52 6.37 4.52 6.18
C PHE A 52 5.01 3.84 6.00
N TYR A 53 4.00 4.65 5.74
CA TYR A 53 2.64 4.18 5.54
C TYR A 53 1.98 4.83 4.33
N ILE A 54 1.41 4.02 3.46
CA ILE A 54 0.68 4.44 2.27
C ILE A 54 -0.78 3.99 2.40
N ALA A 55 -1.64 4.90 2.81
CA ALA A 55 -3.05 4.59 3.10
C ALA A 55 -3.81 4.06 1.88
N LYS A 56 -3.58 4.63 0.72
CA LYS A 56 -4.25 4.22 -0.53
C LYS A 56 -3.95 2.79 -0.96
N ALA A 57 -2.82 2.24 -0.53
CA ALA A 57 -2.40 0.88 -0.83
C ALA A 57 -2.49 -0.05 0.38
N ASN A 58 -2.93 0.44 1.54
CA ASN A 58 -2.88 -0.29 2.80
C ASN A 58 -1.51 -0.93 3.05
N LEU A 59 -0.46 -0.18 2.74
CA LEU A 59 0.90 -0.68 2.69
C LEU A 59 1.77 0.00 3.74
N ILE A 60 2.47 -0.83 4.50
CA ILE A 60 3.52 -0.43 5.44
C ILE A 60 4.86 -0.82 4.85
N ILE A 61 5.85 0.06 4.94
CA ILE A 61 7.23 -0.20 4.55
C ILE A 61 8.11 0.03 5.76
N GLU A 62 8.94 -0.93 6.10
CA GLU A 62 9.85 -0.88 7.22
C GLU A 62 11.27 -1.23 6.82
N LEU A 63 12.21 -0.54 7.41
CA LEU A 63 13.63 -0.79 7.25
C LEU A 63 14.20 -1.36 8.54
N ASP A 64 14.68 -2.59 8.45
CA ASP A 64 15.27 -3.28 9.59
C ASP A 64 16.78 -3.12 9.57
N GLY A 65 17.30 -2.59 10.68
CA GLY A 65 18.72 -2.68 11.00
C GLY A 65 19.13 -4.11 11.38
N SER A 66 20.41 -4.33 11.57
CA SER A 66 20.91 -5.58 12.16
C SER A 66 20.42 -5.67 13.62
N GLN A 67 19.34 -6.37 13.84
CA GLN A 67 18.80 -6.59 15.17
C GLN A 67 19.31 -7.92 15.73
N HIS A 68 19.69 -7.91 17.00
CA HIS A 68 19.90 -9.14 17.75
C HIS A 68 18.52 -9.76 18.03
N TYR A 69 18.25 -10.88 17.39
CA TYR A 69 17.02 -11.64 17.62
C TYR A 69 17.08 -12.39 18.95
N ASP A 70 16.57 -11.77 19.99
CA ASP A 70 16.21 -12.52 21.20
C ASP A 70 14.77 -13.06 21.09
N ILE A 71 14.44 -14.06 21.89
CA ILE A 71 13.13 -14.74 21.85
C ILE A 71 11.98 -13.76 22.13
N GLN A 72 12.19 -12.79 23.03
CA GLN A 72 11.19 -11.80 23.40
C GLN A 72 10.95 -10.80 22.26
N GLY A 73 11.99 -10.40 21.56
CA GLY A 73 11.91 -9.54 20.40
C GLY A 73 11.14 -10.18 19.26
N ILE A 74 11.39 -11.45 18.97
CA ILE A 74 10.67 -12.22 17.93
C ILE A 74 9.20 -12.30 18.26
N GLN A 75 8.82 -12.63 19.50
CA GLN A 75 7.41 -12.73 19.89
C GLN A 75 6.69 -11.38 19.81
N SER A 76 7.34 -10.31 20.24
CA SER A 76 6.82 -8.95 20.13
C SER A 76 6.59 -8.52 18.69
N ASP A 77 7.51 -8.87 17.79
CA ASP A 77 7.40 -8.59 16.36
C ASP A 77 6.24 -9.37 15.72
N LEU A 78 6.06 -10.64 16.09
CA LEU A 78 4.95 -11.47 15.62
C LEU A 78 3.58 -10.91 16.06
N GLU A 79 3.46 -10.48 17.30
CA GLU A 79 2.24 -9.85 17.81
C GLU A 79 1.93 -8.54 17.10
N ARG A 80 2.95 -7.73 16.86
CA ARG A 80 2.86 -6.48 16.10
C ARG A 80 2.39 -6.72 14.68
N ASP A 81 3.02 -7.65 13.99
CA ASP A 81 2.67 -8.01 12.61
C ASP A 81 1.25 -8.57 12.51
N ALA A 82 0.86 -9.45 13.44
CA ALA A 82 -0.48 -9.99 13.49
C ALA A 82 -1.54 -8.90 13.70
N TYR A 83 -1.27 -7.93 14.58
CA TYR A 83 -2.15 -6.79 14.77
C TYR A 83 -2.29 -5.94 13.51
N LEU A 84 -1.19 -5.55 12.89
CA LEU A 84 -1.19 -4.72 11.69
C LEU A 84 -1.89 -5.43 10.52
N ARG A 85 -1.66 -6.71 10.34
CA ARG A 85 -2.35 -7.52 9.32
C ARG A 85 -3.85 -7.67 9.59
N SER A 86 -4.24 -7.75 10.86
CA SER A 86 -5.66 -7.78 11.25
C SER A 86 -6.41 -6.49 10.89
N GLN A 87 -5.69 -5.39 10.73
CA GLN A 87 -6.22 -4.11 10.25
C GLN A 87 -6.30 -4.03 8.71
N GLY A 88 -5.99 -5.11 8.00
CA GLY A 88 -5.98 -5.14 6.53
C GLY A 88 -4.73 -4.52 5.92
N LEU A 89 -3.64 -4.40 6.68
CA LEU A 89 -2.41 -3.77 6.22
C LEU A 89 -1.41 -4.82 5.74
N ASN A 90 -0.76 -4.55 4.63
CA ASN A 90 0.36 -5.31 4.10
C ASN A 90 1.67 -4.71 4.60
N ILE A 91 2.64 -5.55 4.91
CA ILE A 91 3.92 -5.12 5.45
C ILE A 91 5.04 -5.57 4.50
N LEU A 92 5.82 -4.62 4.02
CA LEU A 92 7.07 -4.86 3.30
C LEU A 92 8.24 -4.51 4.22
N ARG A 93 9.18 -5.44 4.36
CA ARG A 93 10.39 -5.25 5.14
C ARG A 93 11.60 -5.40 4.27
N TYR A 94 12.51 -4.45 4.41
CA TYR A 94 13.81 -4.47 3.75
C TYR A 94 14.90 -4.30 4.79
N ALA A 95 15.97 -5.05 4.63
CA ALA A 95 17.16 -4.84 5.46
C ALA A 95 17.86 -3.53 5.05
N ASN A 96 18.53 -2.89 5.98
CA ASN A 96 19.36 -1.72 5.66
C ASN A 96 20.40 -2.02 4.58
N SER A 97 20.91 -3.25 4.56
CA SER A 97 21.81 -3.73 3.50
C SER A 97 21.19 -3.71 2.11
N ASP A 98 19.88 -3.95 1.98
CA ASP A 98 19.19 -3.89 0.70
C ASP A 98 19.15 -2.47 0.14
N ILE A 99 18.97 -1.48 1.02
CA ILE A 99 19.03 -0.06 0.66
C ILE A 99 20.41 0.32 0.13
N HIS A 100 21.47 -0.25 0.71
CA HIS A 100 22.85 0.06 0.27
C HIS A 100 23.27 -0.67 -1.00
N ARG A 101 22.81 -1.91 -1.19
CA ARG A 101 23.30 -2.80 -2.24
C ARG A 101 22.36 -2.95 -3.42
N ASN A 102 21.06 -2.78 -3.21
CA ASN A 102 20.03 -3.03 -4.21
C ASN A 102 18.88 -2.02 -4.13
N PHE A 103 19.20 -0.76 -4.06
CA PHE A 103 18.21 0.32 -3.93
C PHE A 103 17.16 0.29 -5.06
N ASP A 104 17.60 0.13 -6.29
CA ASP A 104 16.69 0.07 -7.45
C ASP A 104 15.73 -1.13 -7.35
N GLY A 105 16.20 -2.27 -6.88
CA GLY A 105 15.36 -3.45 -6.65
C GLY A 105 14.31 -3.21 -5.57
N VAL A 106 14.67 -2.54 -4.49
CA VAL A 106 13.73 -2.15 -3.42
C VAL A 106 12.67 -1.20 -3.98
N CYS A 107 13.07 -0.17 -4.71
CA CYS A 107 12.15 0.78 -5.33
C CYS A 107 11.19 0.10 -6.30
N GLN A 108 11.70 -0.81 -7.12
CA GLN A 108 10.89 -1.56 -8.08
C GLN A 108 9.89 -2.48 -7.38
N ASP A 109 10.29 -3.13 -6.31
CA ASP A 109 9.41 -4.01 -5.53
C ASP A 109 8.27 -3.22 -4.87
N ILE A 110 8.57 -2.09 -4.26
CA ILE A 110 7.56 -1.17 -3.71
C ILE A 110 6.59 -0.70 -4.80
N TRP A 111 7.12 -0.30 -5.94
CA TRP A 111 6.30 0.15 -7.06
C TRP A 111 5.35 -0.96 -7.56
N ASN A 112 5.85 -2.18 -7.68
CA ASN A 112 5.04 -3.32 -8.11
C ASN A 112 3.89 -3.59 -7.14
N HIS A 113 4.15 -3.53 -5.83
CA HIS A 113 3.10 -3.68 -4.82
C HIS A 113 2.04 -2.58 -4.90
N LEU A 114 2.45 -1.34 -5.10
CA LEU A 114 1.52 -0.22 -5.29
C LEU A 114 0.63 -0.40 -6.52
N MET A 115 1.19 -0.89 -7.62
CA MET A 115 0.44 -1.13 -8.84
C MET A 115 -0.55 -2.28 -8.69
N GLN A 116 -0.16 -3.37 -8.04
CA GLN A 116 -1.03 -4.51 -7.76
C GLN A 116 -2.23 -4.10 -6.90
N GLU A 117 -2.00 -3.34 -5.84
CA GLU A 117 -3.07 -2.85 -4.96
C GLU A 117 -4.02 -1.89 -5.70
N ARG A 118 -3.51 -1.02 -6.54
CA ARG A 118 -4.35 -0.13 -7.36
C ARG A 118 -5.21 -0.89 -8.34
N ILE A 119 -4.67 -1.92 -8.97
CA ILE A 119 -5.43 -2.79 -9.89
C ILE A 119 -6.51 -3.54 -9.12
N ALA A 120 -6.18 -4.13 -7.98
CA ALA A 120 -7.13 -4.84 -7.15
C ALA A 120 -8.27 -3.93 -6.67
N GLN A 121 -7.97 -2.72 -6.22
CA GLN A 121 -8.97 -1.73 -5.81
C GLN A 121 -9.84 -1.27 -6.97
N SER A 122 -9.27 -1.08 -8.15
CA SER A 122 -10.01 -0.71 -9.36
C SER A 122 -11.01 -1.79 -9.77
N LEU A 123 -10.59 -3.05 -9.76
CA LEU A 123 -11.47 -4.19 -10.07
C LEU A 123 -12.63 -4.31 -9.07
N LEU A 124 -12.37 -4.11 -7.78
CA LEU A 124 -13.41 -4.15 -6.74
C LEU A 124 -14.41 -2.99 -6.88
N LEU A 125 -13.98 -1.83 -7.36
CA LEU A 125 -14.85 -0.70 -7.61
C LEU A 125 -15.73 -0.94 -8.82
N GLU A 126 -15.23 -1.59 -9.87
CA GLU A 126 -16.01 -1.95 -11.05
C GLU A 126 -17.11 -2.97 -10.72
N GLU A 127 -16.86 -3.91 -9.83
CA GLU A 127 -17.87 -4.85 -9.35
C GLU A 127 -18.99 -4.19 -8.54
N LYS A 128 -18.69 -3.08 -7.87
CA LYS A 128 -19.67 -2.35 -7.05
C LYS A 128 -20.50 -1.33 -7.83
N VAL A 129 -20.12 -1.00 -9.04
CA VAL A 129 -20.95 -0.16 -9.92
C VAL A 129 -22.10 -1.02 -10.44
N PRO A 130 -23.36 -0.72 -10.09
CA PRO A 130 -24.47 -1.44 -10.68
C PRO A 130 -24.38 -1.23 -12.19
N ARG A 131 -24.28 -2.32 -12.93
CA ARG A 131 -24.41 -2.26 -14.37
C ARG A 131 -25.74 -1.59 -14.64
N ARG A 132 -25.71 -0.37 -15.14
CA ARG A 132 -26.90 0.22 -15.72
C ARG A 132 -27.28 -0.68 -16.89
N GLY A 133 -28.20 -1.60 -16.64
CA GLY A 133 -28.88 -2.34 -17.68
C GLY A 133 -29.55 -1.34 -18.57
N GLY A 134 -29.06 -1.14 -19.76
CA GLY A 134 -29.54 -0.09 -20.63
C GLY A 134 -28.72 0.11 -21.86
N CYS A 135 -27.88 -0.81 -22.23
CA CYS A 135 -27.55 -0.97 -23.61
C CYS A 135 -28.74 -1.67 -24.26
N GLY A 136 -29.68 -0.88 -24.74
CA GLY A 136 -30.62 -1.40 -25.66
C GLY A 136 -29.85 -2.05 -26.81
N VAL A 137 -29.91 -3.36 -26.89
CA VAL A 137 -29.53 -4.06 -28.10
C VAL A 137 -30.48 -3.51 -29.15
N GLN A 138 -30.00 -2.59 -29.98
CA GLN A 138 -30.69 -2.26 -31.19
C GLN A 138 -30.75 -3.56 -31.99
N GLN A 139 -31.91 -4.20 -31.99
CA GLN A 139 -32.20 -5.20 -32.97
C GLN A 139 -32.09 -4.49 -34.32
N VAL A 140 -31.04 -4.81 -35.02
CA VAL A 140 -30.95 -4.46 -36.42
C VAL A 140 -31.98 -5.35 -37.10
N ASP A 141 -33.10 -4.77 -37.41
CA ASP A 141 -34.13 -5.42 -38.23
C ASP A 141 -33.52 -5.62 -39.61
N THR A 142 -33.03 -6.81 -39.86
CA THR A 142 -32.63 -7.23 -41.19
C THR A 142 -33.87 -7.70 -41.92
N SER A 143 -34.74 -6.76 -42.29
CA SER A 143 -35.72 -7.02 -43.30
C SER A 143 -35.02 -7.00 -44.65
N SER A 144 -34.71 -8.15 -45.16
CA SER A 144 -34.25 -8.36 -46.51
C SER A 144 -35.35 -7.88 -47.47
N PRO A 145 -35.06 -7.03 -48.43
CA PRO A 145 -35.98 -6.79 -49.50
C PRO A 145 -36.08 -8.05 -50.37
N LYS A 146 -37.30 -8.56 -50.49
CA LYS A 146 -37.59 -9.57 -51.49
C LYS A 146 -37.28 -8.99 -52.86
N ALA A 147 -36.34 -9.60 -53.52
CA ALA A 147 -36.15 -9.38 -54.94
C ALA A 147 -37.34 -10.00 -55.67
N ASP A 148 -38.20 -9.17 -56.19
CA ASP A 148 -39.15 -9.59 -57.20
C ASP A 148 -38.38 -9.87 -58.48
N VAL A 149 -38.29 -11.14 -58.80
CA VAL A 149 -37.89 -11.60 -60.13
C VAL A 149 -39.12 -11.63 -61.00
N GLU A 150 -39.31 -10.62 -61.81
CA GLU A 150 -40.08 -10.74 -63.03
C GLU A 150 -39.14 -10.85 -64.21
N ARG A 151 -39.18 -12.01 -64.85
CA ARG A 151 -38.98 -12.40 -66.24
C ARG A 151 -37.88 -11.67 -67.03
#